data_c78b921972f96804d353ef0cbb36feb9
#
_entry.id   c78b921972f96804d353ef0cbb36feb9
#
_cell.length_a   1.000
_cell.length_b   1.000
_cell.length_c   1.000
_cell.angle_alpha   90.00
_cell.angle_beta   90.00
_cell.angle_gamma   90.00
#
_symmetry.space_group_name_H-M   'P 1'
#
loop_
_entity.id
_entity.type
_entity.pdbx_description
1 polymer ?
#
loop_
_entity_poly.entity_id
_entity_poly.type
_entity_poly.pdbx_seq_one_letter_code
_entity_poly.pdbx_strand_id
1 'polypeptide(L)'
;MPGTLVLLRHGQSTWNELNLFTGWHDVPLTPRGVAEATAAGVTMAAAGLTFDEAHTSLLTRAIETNRLALEAMGAATTPIHRSWRLNERHYGALQGLNKQETTARHGEAQTTLWRRSYDVPPPPVDTTSPEHPLSDPTYQQLVREGLDASLLPATECLHDVLVRVLPYWDDTLRPRLEAGANVLVTAHG
;
A
#
# COMPACT_ATOMS: atom_id res chain seq x y z
N MET A 1 12.98 3.06 25.97
CA MET A 1 13.49 3.59 24.67
C MET A 1 12.39 3.39 23.65
N PRO A 2 12.21 4.26 22.67
CA PRO A 2 11.23 4.00 21.60
C PRO A 2 11.59 2.73 20.86
N GLY A 3 10.56 2.05 20.32
CA GLY A 3 10.72 0.85 19.51
C GLY A 3 11.29 1.14 18.12
N THR A 4 11.52 0.09 17.36
CA THR A 4 12.03 0.17 15.98
C THR A 4 10.87 0.10 14.99
N LEU A 5 10.82 1.03 14.04
CA LEU A 5 9.94 0.97 12.87
C LEU A 5 10.72 0.50 11.65
N VAL A 6 10.24 -0.57 11.02
CA VAL A 6 10.74 -1.01 9.72
C VAL A 6 9.65 -0.83 8.67
N LEU A 7 9.98 -0.15 7.58
CA LEU A 7 9.11 0.03 6.43
C LEU A 7 9.56 -0.90 5.31
N LEU A 8 8.67 -1.79 4.89
CA LEU A 8 8.90 -2.75 3.81
C LEU A 8 7.97 -2.43 2.64
N ARG A 9 8.54 -2.22 1.46
CA ARG A 9 7.75 -2.12 0.24
C ARG A 9 7.41 -3.53 -0.27
N HIS A 10 6.19 -3.72 -0.78
CA HIS A 10 5.79 -4.99 -1.41
C HIS A 10 6.72 -5.39 -2.57
N GLY A 11 6.89 -6.70 -2.79
CA GLY A 11 7.61 -7.27 -3.92
C GLY A 11 6.96 -6.93 -5.27
N GLN A 12 7.64 -7.26 -6.37
CA GLN A 12 7.13 -7.01 -7.72
C GLN A 12 5.75 -7.63 -7.90
N SER A 13 4.76 -6.82 -8.30
CA SER A 13 3.43 -7.28 -8.71
C SER A 13 3.34 -7.51 -10.21
N THR A 14 2.30 -8.24 -10.65
CA THR A 14 2.03 -8.47 -12.08
C THR A 14 1.89 -7.16 -12.87
N TRP A 15 1.28 -6.13 -12.29
CA TRP A 15 1.16 -4.83 -12.95
C TRP A 15 2.44 -3.97 -12.88
N ASN A 16 3.33 -4.23 -11.91
CA ASN A 16 4.67 -3.64 -11.95
C ASN A 16 5.45 -4.20 -13.16
N GLU A 17 5.38 -5.51 -13.40
CA GLU A 17 6.02 -6.18 -14.53
C GLU A 17 5.48 -5.67 -15.87
N LEU A 18 4.18 -5.48 -15.99
CA LEU A 18 3.50 -4.94 -17.17
C LEU A 18 3.62 -3.42 -17.33
N ASN A 19 4.27 -2.74 -16.38
CA ASN A 19 4.43 -1.27 -16.36
C ASN A 19 3.08 -0.52 -16.36
N LEU A 20 2.08 -1.04 -15.65
CA LEU A 20 0.77 -0.41 -15.51
C LEU A 20 0.67 0.44 -14.23
N PHE A 21 -0.22 1.43 -14.24
CA PHE A 21 -0.64 2.14 -13.03
C PHE A 21 -1.50 1.21 -12.19
N THR A 22 -1.07 0.87 -10.98
CA THR A 22 -1.77 -0.12 -10.14
C THR A 22 -2.77 0.54 -9.18
N GLY A 23 -2.31 1.41 -8.32
CA GLY A 23 -3.17 2.06 -7.33
C GLY A 23 -3.89 1.05 -6.43
N TRP A 24 -5.22 1.21 -6.33
CA TRP A 24 -6.07 0.34 -5.50
C TRP A 24 -6.55 -0.92 -6.21
N HIS A 25 -6.25 -1.08 -7.50
CA HIS A 25 -6.54 -2.33 -8.18
C HIS A 25 -5.73 -3.47 -7.53
N ASP A 26 -6.42 -4.54 -7.14
CA ASP A 26 -5.76 -5.63 -6.43
C ASP A 26 -5.17 -6.64 -7.39
N VAL A 27 -3.86 -6.83 -7.30
CA VAL A 27 -3.07 -7.72 -8.14
C VAL A 27 -2.08 -8.54 -7.30
N PRO A 28 -1.79 -9.78 -7.71
CA PRO A 28 -0.85 -10.65 -7.00
C PRO A 28 0.61 -10.25 -7.24
N LEU A 29 1.49 -10.83 -6.44
CA LEU A 29 2.93 -10.84 -6.68
C LEU A 29 3.28 -11.71 -7.89
N THR A 30 4.35 -11.35 -8.59
CA THR A 30 5.01 -12.25 -9.54
C THR A 30 5.88 -13.27 -8.78
N PRO A 31 6.36 -14.36 -9.43
CA PRO A 31 7.36 -15.24 -8.83
C PRO A 31 8.60 -14.50 -8.32
N ARG A 32 9.04 -13.45 -9.03
CA ARG A 32 10.10 -12.56 -8.59
C ARG A 32 9.71 -11.80 -7.31
N GLY A 33 8.50 -11.26 -7.26
CA GLY A 33 8.00 -10.55 -6.07
C GLY A 33 7.92 -11.44 -4.83
N VAL A 34 7.57 -12.72 -5.00
CA VAL A 34 7.61 -13.74 -3.94
C VAL A 34 9.04 -13.95 -3.44
N ALA A 35 10.00 -14.08 -4.36
CA ALA A 35 11.42 -14.24 -4.00
C ALA A 35 11.96 -12.97 -3.29
N GLU A 36 11.59 -11.77 -3.76
CA GLU A 36 11.95 -10.49 -3.13
C GLU A 36 11.42 -10.40 -1.69
N ALA A 37 10.14 -10.76 -1.47
CA ALA A 37 9.53 -10.78 -0.14
C ALA A 37 10.22 -11.75 0.82
N THR A 38 10.52 -12.97 0.35
CA THR A 38 11.25 -13.98 1.13
C THR A 38 12.67 -13.50 1.47
N ALA A 39 13.39 -12.93 0.50
CA ALA A 39 14.74 -12.39 0.70
C ALA A 39 14.77 -11.24 1.71
N ALA A 40 13.72 -10.37 1.70
CA ALA A 40 13.59 -9.30 2.69
C ALA A 40 13.47 -9.88 4.11
N GLY A 41 12.67 -10.94 4.30
CA GLY A 41 12.56 -11.64 5.58
C GLY A 41 13.90 -12.23 6.06
N VAL A 42 14.61 -12.92 5.17
CA VAL A 42 15.96 -13.46 5.48
C VAL A 42 16.93 -12.34 5.89
N THR A 43 16.88 -11.20 5.18
CA THR A 43 17.73 -10.04 5.48
C THR A 43 17.42 -9.44 6.85
N MET A 44 16.13 -9.28 7.17
CA MET A 44 15.70 -8.77 8.48
C MET A 44 16.09 -9.71 9.62
N ALA A 45 15.94 -11.04 9.43
CA ALA A 45 16.36 -12.03 10.39
C ALA A 45 17.90 -11.99 10.62
N ALA A 46 18.68 -11.90 9.55
CA ALA A 46 20.14 -11.82 9.62
C ALA A 46 20.61 -10.53 10.33
N ALA A 47 19.83 -9.45 10.24
CA ALA A 47 20.06 -8.20 10.97
C ALA A 47 19.63 -8.26 12.45
N GLY A 48 19.10 -9.39 12.92
CA GLY A 48 18.64 -9.58 14.30
C GLY A 48 17.36 -8.80 14.63
N LEU A 49 16.58 -8.39 13.61
CA LEU A 49 15.32 -7.69 13.82
C LEU A 49 14.25 -8.65 14.33
N THR A 50 13.44 -8.14 15.27
CA THR A 50 12.27 -8.84 15.79
C THR A 50 11.10 -7.85 15.82
N PHE A 51 9.88 -8.34 15.65
CA PHE A 51 8.67 -7.51 15.61
C PHE A 51 7.62 -8.02 16.60
N ASP A 52 7.06 -7.09 17.37
CA ASP A 52 5.94 -7.35 18.27
C ASP A 52 4.62 -7.40 17.50
N GLU A 53 4.53 -6.64 16.42
CA GLU A 53 3.37 -6.57 15.53
C GLU A 53 3.76 -6.14 14.13
N ALA A 54 2.92 -6.46 13.15
CA ALA A 54 3.07 -6.05 11.76
C ALA A 54 1.79 -5.40 11.25
N HIS A 55 1.93 -4.41 10.38
CA HIS A 55 0.82 -3.68 9.76
C HIS A 55 0.96 -3.73 8.24
N THR A 56 -0.18 -3.84 7.54
CA THR A 56 -0.18 -3.85 6.08
C THR A 56 -1.46 -3.23 5.52
N SER A 57 -1.45 -2.94 4.22
CA SER A 57 -2.62 -2.49 3.49
C SER A 57 -3.65 -3.61 3.30
N LEU A 58 -4.75 -3.31 2.61
CA LEU A 58 -5.74 -4.31 2.20
C LEU A 58 -5.39 -4.98 0.87
N LEU A 59 -4.30 -4.59 0.20
CA LEU A 59 -3.96 -5.06 -1.12
C LEU A 59 -3.10 -6.33 -1.05
N THR A 60 -3.51 -7.35 -1.80
CA THR A 60 -2.93 -8.71 -1.80
C THR A 60 -1.40 -8.70 -1.88
N ARG A 61 -0.82 -7.88 -2.76
CA ARG A 61 0.65 -7.79 -2.91
C ARG A 61 1.39 -7.38 -1.64
N ALA A 62 0.80 -6.49 -0.82
CA ALA A 62 1.39 -6.08 0.46
C ALA A 62 1.15 -7.12 1.55
N ILE A 63 -0.06 -7.70 1.59
CA ILE A 63 -0.43 -8.78 2.53
C ILE A 63 0.50 -9.99 2.33
N GLU A 64 0.67 -10.44 1.09
CA GLU A 64 1.52 -11.60 0.78
C GLU A 64 3.00 -11.31 1.03
N THR A 65 3.48 -10.09 0.72
CA THR A 65 4.85 -9.69 1.07
C THR A 65 5.08 -9.74 2.56
N ASN A 66 4.15 -9.21 3.36
CA ASN A 66 4.22 -9.24 4.82
C ASN A 66 4.29 -10.68 5.34
N ARG A 67 3.38 -11.55 4.89
CA ARG A 67 3.30 -12.96 5.27
C ARG A 67 4.61 -13.71 4.95
N LEU A 68 5.08 -13.59 3.70
CA LEU A 68 6.30 -14.28 3.24
C LEU A 68 7.54 -13.79 3.99
N ALA A 69 7.64 -12.49 4.25
CA ALA A 69 8.76 -11.93 5.00
C ALA A 69 8.78 -12.44 6.45
N LEU A 70 7.63 -12.44 7.14
CA LEU A 70 7.53 -12.96 8.52
C LEU A 70 7.79 -14.47 8.58
N GLU A 71 7.29 -15.25 7.62
CA GLU A 71 7.60 -16.68 7.52
C GLU A 71 9.10 -16.93 7.36
N ALA A 72 9.75 -16.20 6.46
CA ALA A 72 11.20 -16.33 6.22
C ALA A 72 12.04 -15.89 7.44
N MET A 73 11.51 -15.03 8.30
CA MET A 73 12.10 -14.67 9.58
C MET A 73 11.90 -15.72 10.67
N GLY A 74 11.04 -16.72 10.47
CA GLY A 74 10.60 -17.62 11.56
C GLY A 74 9.61 -16.96 12.53
N ALA A 75 8.98 -15.86 12.12
CA ALA A 75 8.07 -15.02 12.93
C ALA A 75 6.61 -15.08 12.43
N ALA A 76 6.17 -16.21 11.88
CA ALA A 76 4.84 -16.39 11.28
C ALA A 76 3.67 -16.16 12.27
N THR A 77 3.92 -16.16 13.58
CA THR A 77 2.92 -15.92 14.62
C THR A 77 2.79 -14.46 15.04
N THR A 78 3.59 -13.56 14.45
CA THR A 78 3.49 -12.12 14.72
C THR A 78 2.09 -11.62 14.38
N PRO A 79 1.40 -10.89 15.28
CA PRO A 79 0.08 -10.31 15.01
C PRO A 79 0.13 -9.38 13.79
N ILE A 80 -0.83 -9.52 12.86
CA ILE A 80 -0.91 -8.71 11.64
C ILE A 80 -2.20 -7.89 11.65
N HIS A 81 -2.05 -6.57 11.52
CA HIS A 81 -3.13 -5.60 11.42
C HIS A 81 -3.23 -5.06 10.00
N ARG A 82 -4.44 -5.00 9.45
CA ARG A 82 -4.71 -4.50 8.10
C ARG A 82 -5.47 -3.20 8.16
N SER A 83 -5.06 -2.24 7.33
CA SER A 83 -5.76 -0.96 7.22
C SER A 83 -5.77 -0.45 5.79
N TRP A 84 -6.96 -0.03 5.30
CA TRP A 84 -7.08 0.67 4.03
C TRP A 84 -6.26 1.97 3.98
N ARG A 85 -6.00 2.57 5.14
CA ARG A 85 -5.19 3.79 5.25
C ARG A 85 -3.73 3.57 4.83
N LEU A 86 -3.27 2.31 4.77
CA LEU A 86 -1.94 1.92 4.28
C LEU A 86 -1.94 1.51 2.80
N ASN A 87 -3.07 1.60 2.09
CA ASN A 87 -3.14 1.31 0.66
C ASN A 87 -2.20 2.21 -0.15
N GLU A 88 -1.84 1.76 -1.35
CA GLU A 88 -1.15 2.58 -2.34
C GLU A 88 -1.97 3.83 -2.67
N ARG A 89 -1.33 4.88 -3.18
CA ARG A 89 -2.01 6.03 -3.73
C ARG A 89 -2.99 5.59 -4.82
N HIS A 90 -4.21 6.14 -4.79
CA HIS A 90 -5.22 5.88 -5.81
C HIS A 90 -4.92 6.68 -7.07
N TYR A 91 -4.62 5.99 -8.17
CA TYR A 91 -4.26 6.65 -9.43
C TYR A 91 -5.47 7.12 -10.27
N GLY A 92 -6.69 7.09 -9.71
CA GLY A 92 -7.88 7.55 -10.40
C GLY A 92 -8.10 6.81 -11.73
N ALA A 93 -8.49 7.56 -12.76
CA ALA A 93 -8.74 7.02 -14.10
C ALA A 93 -7.47 6.53 -14.83
N LEU A 94 -6.29 6.64 -14.23
CA LEU A 94 -5.06 6.07 -14.80
C LEU A 94 -4.88 4.59 -14.43
N GLN A 95 -5.61 4.04 -13.45
CA GLN A 95 -5.50 2.63 -13.06
C GLN A 95 -5.72 1.72 -14.26
N GLY A 96 -4.84 0.72 -14.44
CA GLY A 96 -4.84 -0.19 -15.59
C GLY A 96 -4.17 0.34 -16.86
N LEU A 97 -3.89 1.64 -16.97
CA LEU A 97 -3.22 2.18 -18.16
C LEU A 97 -1.71 1.90 -18.12
N ASN A 98 -1.13 1.68 -19.30
CA ASN A 98 0.32 1.55 -19.43
C ASN A 98 1.00 2.92 -19.27
N LYS A 99 2.06 2.98 -18.45
CA LYS A 99 2.76 4.24 -18.14
C LYS A 99 3.43 4.88 -19.34
N GLN A 100 3.99 4.07 -20.25
CA GLN A 100 4.66 4.59 -21.47
C GLN A 100 3.63 5.15 -22.45
N GLU A 101 2.53 4.43 -22.67
CA GLU A 101 1.42 4.88 -23.53
C GLU A 101 0.76 6.14 -22.98
N THR A 102 0.57 6.22 -21.67
CA THR A 102 0.07 7.42 -21.00
C THR A 102 1.02 8.61 -21.21
N THR A 103 2.32 8.37 -21.10
CA THR A 103 3.34 9.39 -21.36
C THR A 103 3.33 9.84 -22.83
N ALA A 104 3.20 8.90 -23.77
CA ALA A 104 3.11 9.23 -25.19
C ALA A 104 1.87 10.06 -25.51
N ARG A 105 0.75 9.81 -24.82
CA ARG A 105 -0.54 10.51 -25.04
C ARG A 105 -0.59 11.90 -24.40
N HIS A 106 -0.07 12.05 -23.18
CA HIS A 106 -0.26 13.24 -22.35
C HIS A 106 1.03 14.06 -22.17
N GLY A 107 2.16 13.56 -22.65
CA GLY A 107 3.49 14.17 -22.46
C GLY A 107 4.13 13.80 -21.12
N GLU A 108 5.46 13.85 -21.09
CA GLU A 108 6.25 13.47 -19.91
C GLU A 108 6.00 14.38 -18.71
N ALA A 109 5.90 15.69 -18.93
CA ALA A 109 5.65 16.67 -17.87
C ALA A 109 4.34 16.39 -17.14
N GLN A 110 3.23 16.19 -17.87
CA GLN A 110 1.93 15.93 -17.28
C GLN A 110 1.89 14.58 -16.58
N THR A 111 2.46 13.53 -17.18
CA THR A 111 2.52 12.20 -16.57
C THR A 111 3.37 12.20 -15.31
N THR A 112 4.46 12.98 -15.29
CA THR A 112 5.32 13.15 -14.10
C THR A 112 4.58 13.89 -12.99
N LEU A 113 3.80 14.94 -13.30
CA LEU A 113 2.94 15.60 -12.35
C LEU A 113 1.98 14.60 -11.68
N TRP A 114 1.23 13.83 -12.45
CA TRP A 114 0.32 12.81 -11.91
C TRP A 114 1.03 11.74 -11.07
N ARG A 115 2.27 11.44 -11.37
CA ARG A 115 3.04 10.39 -10.67
C ARG A 115 3.79 10.87 -9.43
N ARG A 116 4.15 12.16 -9.37
CA ARG A 116 5.14 12.64 -8.39
C ARG A 116 4.72 13.91 -7.66
N SER A 117 3.73 14.65 -8.14
CA SER A 117 3.31 15.88 -7.49
C SER A 117 2.77 15.63 -6.09
N TYR A 118 3.05 16.56 -5.20
CA TYR A 118 2.51 16.56 -3.85
C TYR A 118 1.02 16.89 -3.83
N ASP A 119 0.56 17.79 -4.71
CA ASP A 119 -0.75 18.43 -4.68
C ASP A 119 -1.58 18.29 -5.96
N VAL A 120 -1.04 17.69 -7.04
CA VAL A 120 -1.76 17.48 -8.30
C VAL A 120 -2.15 15.99 -8.44
N PRO A 121 -3.43 15.64 -8.22
CA PRO A 121 -3.88 14.27 -8.41
C PRO A 121 -4.05 13.92 -9.90
N PRO A 122 -4.03 12.61 -10.25
CA PRO A 122 -4.53 12.15 -11.53
C PRO A 122 -6.02 12.48 -11.73
N PRO A 123 -6.55 12.40 -12.99
CA PRO A 123 -7.99 12.51 -13.21
C PRO A 123 -8.78 11.52 -12.35
N PRO A 124 -9.87 11.95 -11.69
CA PRO A 124 -10.64 11.05 -10.84
C PRO A 124 -11.37 9.98 -11.67
N VAL A 125 -11.56 8.81 -11.07
CA VAL A 125 -12.46 7.80 -11.58
C VAL A 125 -13.91 8.17 -11.21
N ASP A 126 -14.86 7.86 -12.10
CA ASP A 126 -16.29 8.05 -11.82
C ASP A 126 -16.73 7.14 -10.65
N THR A 127 -17.59 7.66 -9.77
CA THR A 127 -18.10 6.91 -8.61
C THR A 127 -18.94 5.68 -8.99
N THR A 128 -19.45 5.62 -10.21
CA THR A 128 -20.18 4.47 -10.77
C THR A 128 -19.27 3.47 -11.48
N SER A 129 -17.99 3.80 -11.64
CA SER A 129 -17.01 2.93 -12.28
C SER A 129 -16.74 1.67 -11.42
N PRO A 130 -16.52 0.50 -12.03
CA PRO A 130 -16.05 -0.68 -11.32
C PRO A 130 -14.67 -0.49 -10.67
N GLU A 131 -13.88 0.48 -11.14
CA GLU A 131 -12.57 0.83 -10.56
C GLU A 131 -12.67 1.76 -9.33
N HIS A 132 -13.86 2.28 -9.01
CA HIS A 132 -14.05 3.09 -7.81
C HIS A 132 -14.15 2.18 -6.57
N PRO A 133 -13.52 2.51 -5.42
CA PRO A 133 -13.53 1.66 -4.23
C PRO A 133 -14.94 1.30 -3.74
N LEU A 134 -15.94 2.16 -3.93
CA LEU A 134 -17.34 1.85 -3.59
C LEU A 134 -17.93 0.68 -4.39
N SER A 135 -17.31 0.28 -5.50
CA SER A 135 -17.73 -0.89 -6.28
C SER A 135 -17.07 -2.20 -5.80
N ASP A 136 -16.02 -2.11 -4.98
CA ASP A 136 -15.29 -3.28 -4.46
C ASP A 136 -15.94 -3.79 -3.15
N PRO A 137 -16.27 -5.11 -3.07
CA PRO A 137 -16.88 -5.72 -1.89
C PRO A 137 -16.10 -5.48 -0.59
N THR A 138 -14.77 -5.39 -0.65
CA THR A 138 -13.91 -5.16 0.52
C THR A 138 -14.21 -3.81 1.17
N TYR A 139 -14.25 -2.74 0.37
CA TYR A 139 -14.53 -1.40 0.88
C TYR A 139 -16.01 -1.20 1.19
N GLN A 140 -16.91 -1.86 0.44
CA GLN A 140 -18.33 -1.89 0.81
C GLN A 140 -18.56 -2.51 2.20
N GLN A 141 -17.79 -3.54 2.55
CA GLN A 141 -17.87 -4.13 3.89
C GLN A 141 -17.41 -3.13 4.96
N LEU A 142 -16.30 -2.40 4.73
CA LEU A 142 -15.85 -1.37 5.66
C LEU A 142 -16.89 -0.26 5.85
N VAL A 143 -17.59 0.14 4.78
CA VAL A 143 -18.69 1.13 4.88
C VAL A 143 -19.85 0.58 5.72
N ARG A 144 -20.23 -0.68 5.54
CA ARG A 144 -21.24 -1.35 6.39
C ARG A 144 -20.80 -1.42 7.85
N GLU A 145 -19.51 -1.49 8.12
CA GLU A 145 -18.90 -1.51 9.46
C GLU A 145 -18.69 -0.11 10.06
N GLY A 146 -19.10 0.94 9.34
CA GLY A 146 -19.11 2.31 9.85
C GLY A 146 -18.04 3.23 9.27
N LEU A 147 -17.28 2.80 8.24
CA LEU A 147 -16.40 3.71 7.51
C LEU A 147 -17.27 4.73 6.74
N ASP A 148 -16.98 6.01 6.91
CA ASP A 148 -17.58 7.05 6.07
C ASP A 148 -17.15 6.86 4.61
N ALA A 149 -18.13 6.61 3.73
CA ALA A 149 -17.90 6.38 2.30
C ALA A 149 -17.20 7.55 1.61
N SER A 150 -17.37 8.78 2.11
CA SER A 150 -16.71 9.98 1.56
C SER A 150 -15.18 9.98 1.74
N LEU A 151 -14.66 9.13 2.61
CA LEU A 151 -13.21 8.96 2.81
C LEU A 151 -12.56 8.04 1.76
N LEU A 152 -13.37 7.32 0.97
CA LEU A 152 -12.85 6.45 -0.09
C LEU A 152 -12.55 7.30 -1.34
N PRO A 153 -11.28 7.33 -1.81
CA PRO A 153 -10.86 8.28 -2.83
C PRO A 153 -11.27 7.85 -4.25
N ALA A 154 -11.66 8.82 -5.08
CA ALA A 154 -11.74 8.64 -6.52
C ALA A 154 -10.39 8.88 -7.23
N THR A 155 -9.45 9.54 -6.56
CA THR A 155 -8.07 9.81 -6.98
C THR A 155 -7.30 10.38 -5.79
N GLU A 156 -5.97 10.30 -5.80
CA GLU A 156 -5.12 10.88 -4.75
C GLU A 156 -3.84 11.49 -5.34
N CYS A 157 -3.46 12.69 -4.85
CA CYS A 157 -2.08 13.17 -4.87
C CYS A 157 -1.32 12.67 -3.61
N LEU A 158 -0.05 13.04 -3.44
CA LEU A 158 0.72 12.60 -2.25
C LEU A 158 0.21 13.25 -0.96
N HIS A 159 -0.29 14.48 -1.02
CA HIS A 159 -0.92 15.14 0.12
C HIS A 159 -2.16 14.38 0.62
N ASP A 160 -3.02 13.89 -0.29
CA ASP A 160 -4.21 13.14 0.09
C ASP A 160 -3.85 11.82 0.80
N VAL A 161 -2.81 11.13 0.32
CA VAL A 161 -2.26 9.94 0.98
C VAL A 161 -1.78 10.28 2.40
N LEU A 162 -1.06 11.39 2.57
CA LEU A 162 -0.59 11.83 3.87
C LEU A 162 -1.76 12.09 4.83
N VAL A 163 -2.78 12.84 4.39
CA VAL A 163 -4.00 13.10 5.19
C VAL A 163 -4.68 11.80 5.61
N ARG A 164 -4.72 10.80 4.72
CA ARG A 164 -5.30 9.49 5.00
C ARG A 164 -4.48 8.65 5.97
N VAL A 165 -3.15 8.71 5.89
CA VAL A 165 -2.23 7.89 6.70
C VAL A 165 -2.04 8.47 8.11
N LEU A 166 -2.00 9.80 8.25
CA LEU A 166 -1.69 10.46 9.53
C LEU A 166 -2.57 10.02 10.70
N PRO A 167 -3.90 9.87 10.59
CA PRO A 167 -4.71 9.36 11.69
C PRO A 167 -4.28 7.95 12.13
N TYR A 168 -3.92 7.08 11.20
CA TYR A 168 -3.45 5.73 11.52
C TYR A 168 -2.06 5.76 12.20
N TRP A 169 -1.20 6.65 11.76
CA TRP A 169 0.08 6.91 12.42
C TRP A 169 -0.12 7.39 13.85
N ASP A 170 -0.95 8.42 14.06
CA ASP A 170 -1.14 9.08 15.35
C ASP A 170 -1.86 8.19 16.35
N ASP A 171 -2.90 7.46 15.92
CA ASP A 171 -3.77 6.69 16.79
C ASP A 171 -3.28 5.25 17.01
N THR A 172 -2.47 4.70 16.08
CA THR A 172 -2.08 3.29 16.11
C THR A 172 -0.57 3.09 16.19
N LEU A 173 0.20 3.58 15.19
CA LEU A 173 1.62 3.22 15.09
C LEU A 173 2.48 3.97 16.11
N ARG A 174 2.32 5.30 16.22
CA ARG A 174 3.14 6.12 17.09
C ARG A 174 3.05 5.69 18.56
N PRO A 175 1.87 5.48 19.16
CA PRO A 175 1.78 5.06 20.58
C PRO A 175 2.47 3.71 20.84
N ARG A 176 2.43 2.79 19.88
CA ARG A 176 3.11 1.50 20.01
C ARG A 176 4.63 1.66 20.01
N LEU A 177 5.15 2.46 19.09
CA LEU A 177 6.58 2.76 19.00
C LEU A 177 7.07 3.50 20.25
N GLU A 178 6.32 4.49 20.76
CA GLU A 178 6.64 5.22 22.00
C GLU A 178 6.64 4.29 23.21
N ALA A 179 5.78 3.28 23.23
CA ALA A 179 5.75 2.23 24.25
C ALA A 179 6.90 1.22 24.14
N GLY A 180 7.74 1.29 23.09
CA GLY A 180 8.89 0.43 22.90
C GLY A 180 8.64 -0.78 22.01
N ALA A 181 7.49 -0.90 21.37
CA ALA A 181 7.19 -2.01 20.44
C ALA A 181 7.98 -1.87 19.13
N ASN A 182 8.51 -2.97 18.63
CA ASN A 182 9.10 -3.06 17.30
C ASN A 182 8.01 -3.38 16.28
N VAL A 183 7.86 -2.54 15.28
CA VAL A 183 6.75 -2.57 14.33
C VAL A 183 7.25 -2.74 12.89
N LEU A 184 6.70 -3.72 12.18
CA LEU A 184 6.87 -3.86 10.74
C LEU A 184 5.68 -3.25 10.01
N VAL A 185 5.90 -2.33 9.07
CA VAL A 185 4.85 -1.84 8.17
C VAL A 185 5.19 -2.26 6.74
N THR A 186 4.36 -3.13 6.16
CA THR A 186 4.50 -3.54 4.76
C THR A 186 3.45 -2.84 3.92
N ALA A 187 3.90 -1.94 3.04
CA ALA A 187 3.01 -1.09 2.25
C ALA A 187 3.58 -0.82 0.84
N HIS A 188 3.36 0.38 0.33
CA HIS A 188 3.61 0.78 -1.05
C HIS A 188 4.62 1.94 -1.09
N GLY A 189 5.27 2.12 -2.25
CA GLY A 189 6.29 3.16 -2.45
C GLY A 189 5.93 4.20 -3.50
#